data_4850eaf2dcc873086cf2b93267138290
#
_entry.id   4850eaf2dcc873086cf2b93267138290
#
_cell.length_a   1.000
_cell.length_b   1.000
_cell.length_c   1.000
_cell.angle_alpha   90.00
_cell.angle_beta   90.00
_cell.angle_gamma   90.00
#
_symmetry.space_group_name_H-M   'P 1'
#
loop_
_entity.id
_entity.type
_entity.pdbx_description
1 polymer ?
#
loop_
_entity_poly.entity_id
_entity_poly.type
_entity_poly.pdbx_seq_one_letter_code
_entity_poly.pdbx_strand_id
1 'polypeptide(L)'
;PNNALIKELALAIKLKAGVSPLVITSDTVDHVTAHLENVLAANRQPLVMITHEALRRVEPRLLEGWELVVDEVPSVSDCKGYQFDSISYLGSLGNYLTVNAEKKAALKLENIALVENMIKAKESSALSDSALDVLKAMLTHNCSVEVEAQTSKGKRLVRIVKYRDFLPAFSNANSVHILANNVQDTLLGIHATYQGWQFEPSIFTPEFDGYGKRVELHPFLTTKYSKAQSMMQRNGKSADTWDEGVQLADWLRCVTAMVGDEKGL
;
A
#
# COMPACT_ATOMS: atom_id res chain seq x y z
N PRO A 1 1.49 7.79 2.92
CA PRO A 1 1.45 9.20 2.51
C PRO A 1 2.54 9.48 1.48
N ASN A 2 2.26 10.32 0.49
CA ASN A 2 3.28 10.72 -0.45
C ASN A 2 4.19 11.80 0.18
N ASN A 3 5.39 11.98 -0.37
CA ASN A 3 6.36 12.95 0.17
C ASN A 3 5.83 14.39 0.21
N ALA A 4 4.90 14.76 -0.68
CA ALA A 4 4.29 16.09 -0.69
C ALA A 4 3.42 16.31 0.56
N LEU A 5 2.56 15.36 0.91
CA LEU A 5 1.71 15.43 2.09
C LEU A 5 2.54 15.53 3.38
N ILE A 6 3.65 14.78 3.47
CA ILE A 6 4.55 14.86 4.63
C ILE A 6 5.13 16.28 4.77
N LYS A 7 5.53 16.91 3.68
CA LYS A 7 6.07 18.28 3.69
C LYS A 7 5.01 19.33 4.10
N GLU A 8 3.79 19.19 3.59
CA GLU A 8 2.66 20.04 3.96
C GLU A 8 2.32 19.92 5.45
N LEU A 9 2.26 18.70 5.96
CA LEU A 9 1.99 18.44 7.37
C LEU A 9 3.12 18.99 8.26
N ALA A 10 4.39 18.83 7.88
CA ALA A 10 5.52 19.38 8.60
C ALA A 10 5.45 20.92 8.69
N LEU A 11 5.05 21.57 7.60
CA LEU A 11 4.83 23.02 7.59
C LEU A 11 3.67 23.42 8.52
N ALA A 12 2.57 22.69 8.48
CA ALA A 12 1.41 22.96 9.34
C ALA A 12 1.76 22.80 10.84
N ILE A 13 2.51 21.77 11.20
CA ILE A 13 3.00 21.58 12.58
C ILE A 13 3.89 22.73 13.00
N LYS A 14 4.85 23.13 12.15
CA LYS A 14 5.74 24.27 12.42
C LYS A 14 4.94 25.55 12.69
N LEU A 15 3.93 25.84 11.85
CA LEU A 15 3.12 27.05 11.97
C LEU A 15 2.20 27.02 13.20
N LYS A 16 1.62 25.87 13.54
CA LYS A 16 0.65 25.77 14.62
C LYS A 16 1.27 25.49 15.99
N ALA A 17 2.30 24.64 16.05
CA ALA A 17 2.90 24.20 17.30
C ALA A 17 4.29 24.81 17.57
N GLY A 18 4.86 25.55 16.64
CA GLY A 18 6.21 26.15 16.76
C GLY A 18 7.35 25.11 16.73
N VAL A 19 7.03 23.84 16.55
CA VAL A 19 8.01 22.75 16.45
C VAL A 19 8.36 22.51 14.98
N SER A 20 9.65 22.45 14.67
CA SER A 20 10.11 22.10 13.31
C SER A 20 10.39 20.60 13.22
N PRO A 21 9.52 19.80 12.59
CA PRO A 21 9.77 18.39 12.40
C PRO A 21 10.98 18.14 11.50
N LEU A 22 11.78 17.13 11.80
CA LEU A 22 12.78 16.62 10.88
C LEU A 22 12.11 15.67 9.88
N VAL A 23 12.09 16.05 8.61
CA VAL A 23 11.49 15.22 7.54
C VAL A 23 12.58 14.40 6.87
N ILE A 24 12.44 13.06 6.91
CA ILE A 24 13.38 12.10 6.31
C ILE A 24 12.64 11.28 5.25
N THR A 25 12.86 11.60 3.99
CA THR A 25 12.30 10.95 2.82
C THR A 25 13.33 10.83 1.71
N SER A 26 13.05 10.08 0.66
CA SER A 26 13.93 9.98 -0.53
C SER A 26 14.18 11.31 -1.25
N ASP A 27 13.31 12.31 -1.02
CA ASP A 27 13.47 13.66 -1.58
C ASP A 27 14.41 14.55 -0.75
N THR A 28 14.68 14.15 0.50
CA THR A 28 15.47 14.95 1.44
C THR A 28 16.86 14.37 1.68
N VAL A 29 17.03 13.05 1.54
CA VAL A 29 18.29 12.36 1.78
C VAL A 29 18.47 11.15 0.85
N ASP A 30 19.70 10.85 0.44
CA ASP A 30 20.00 9.75 -0.48
C ASP A 30 19.89 8.37 0.18
N HIS A 31 20.28 8.25 1.46
CA HIS A 31 20.29 6.99 2.21
C HIS A 31 19.32 7.05 3.40
N VAL A 32 18.02 7.03 3.09
CA VAL A 32 16.92 7.23 4.05
C VAL A 32 17.07 6.37 5.30
N THR A 33 17.27 5.07 5.15
CA THR A 33 17.34 4.14 6.31
C THR A 33 18.52 4.46 7.20
N ALA A 34 19.71 4.56 6.66
CA ALA A 34 20.93 4.85 7.44
C ALA A 34 20.87 6.24 8.13
N HIS A 35 20.31 7.23 7.42
CA HIS A 35 20.13 8.56 8.01
C HIS A 35 19.11 8.54 9.16
N LEU A 36 17.99 7.85 8.97
CA LEU A 36 16.96 7.68 10.00
C LEU A 36 17.54 6.98 11.23
N GLU A 37 18.26 5.88 11.05
CA GLU A 37 18.89 5.13 12.15
C GLU A 37 19.85 5.99 12.97
N ASN A 38 20.67 6.81 12.30
CA ASN A 38 21.57 7.76 12.98
C ASN A 38 20.80 8.81 13.79
N VAL A 39 19.69 9.33 13.25
CA VAL A 39 18.83 10.31 13.93
C VAL A 39 18.16 9.70 15.14
N LEU A 40 17.60 8.49 15.02
CA LEU A 40 16.95 7.79 16.12
C LEU A 40 17.95 7.42 17.22
N ALA A 41 19.12 6.90 16.88
CA ALA A 41 20.18 6.58 17.82
C ALA A 41 20.69 7.82 18.57
N ALA A 42 20.76 8.97 17.92
CA ALA A 42 21.18 10.23 18.55
C ALA A 42 20.12 10.76 19.53
N ASN A 43 18.84 10.44 19.33
CA ASN A 43 17.69 10.83 20.14
C ASN A 43 17.64 12.32 20.54
N ARG A 44 17.97 13.20 19.58
CA ARG A 44 18.05 14.67 19.80
C ARG A 44 16.90 15.44 19.17
N GLN A 45 16.11 14.78 18.35
CA GLN A 45 15.01 15.40 17.62
C GLN A 45 13.69 15.20 18.37
N PRO A 46 12.92 16.27 18.62
CA PRO A 46 11.64 16.14 19.33
C PRO A 46 10.56 15.50 18.44
N LEU A 47 10.69 15.60 17.13
CA LEU A 47 9.74 15.08 16.16
C LEU A 47 10.43 14.73 14.84
N VAL A 48 10.22 13.48 14.37
CA VAL A 48 10.73 12.97 13.11
C VAL A 48 9.55 12.49 12.27
N MET A 49 9.49 12.92 11.01
CA MET A 49 8.45 12.53 10.07
C MET A 49 9.05 11.65 8.96
N ILE A 50 8.51 10.47 8.81
CA ILE A 50 9.01 9.44 7.89
C ILE A 50 7.86 8.79 7.11
N THR A 51 8.19 8.06 6.06
CA THR A 51 7.22 7.20 5.36
C THR A 51 7.05 5.87 6.09
N HIS A 52 5.92 5.18 5.85
CA HIS A 52 5.71 3.81 6.34
C HIS A 52 6.81 2.85 5.87
N GLU A 53 7.32 3.04 4.65
CA GLU A 53 8.40 2.21 4.12
C GLU A 53 9.73 2.43 4.87
N ALA A 54 10.03 3.67 5.28
CA ALA A 54 11.19 3.95 6.11
C ALA A 54 11.03 3.31 7.52
N LEU A 55 9.85 3.43 8.13
CA LEU A 55 9.54 2.80 9.41
C LEU A 55 9.74 1.28 9.37
N ARG A 56 9.32 0.63 8.29
CA ARG A 56 9.46 -0.82 8.12
C ARG A 56 10.91 -1.30 8.00
N ARG A 57 11.80 -0.43 7.50
CA ARG A 57 13.20 -0.78 7.21
C ARG A 57 14.17 -0.47 8.34
N VAL A 58 13.76 0.39 9.26
CA VAL A 58 14.61 0.79 10.38
C VAL A 58 14.84 -0.39 11.32
N GLU A 59 16.01 -0.43 11.96
CA GLU A 59 16.28 -1.39 13.03
C GLU A 59 15.29 -1.15 14.20
N PRO A 60 14.42 -2.14 14.52
CA PRO A 60 13.33 -1.93 15.48
C PRO A 60 13.78 -1.43 16.86
N ARG A 61 14.95 -1.86 17.35
CA ARG A 61 15.49 -1.45 18.67
C ARG A 61 15.74 0.04 18.78
N LEU A 62 15.94 0.74 17.67
CA LEU A 62 16.15 2.18 17.65
C LEU A 62 14.86 2.99 17.92
N LEU A 63 13.72 2.30 17.92
CA LEU A 63 12.43 2.89 18.26
C LEU A 63 12.12 2.83 19.78
N GLU A 64 13.00 2.23 20.57
CA GLU A 64 12.87 2.21 22.03
C GLU A 64 12.85 3.65 22.58
N GLY A 65 11.84 3.95 23.39
CA GLY A 65 11.63 5.31 23.93
C GLY A 65 10.93 6.29 23.00
N TRP A 66 10.66 5.92 21.74
CA TRP A 66 9.88 6.75 20.81
C TRP A 66 8.38 6.43 20.89
N GLU A 67 7.57 7.46 20.73
CA GLU A 67 6.14 7.33 20.48
C GLU A 67 5.87 7.38 18.99
N LEU A 68 5.14 6.41 18.48
CA LEU A 68 4.79 6.34 17.05
C LEU A 68 3.36 6.85 16.85
N VAL A 69 3.21 7.85 16.01
CA VAL A 69 1.91 8.29 15.49
C VAL A 69 1.87 7.94 14.00
N VAL A 70 1.02 7.00 13.65
CA VAL A 70 0.92 6.43 12.30
C VAL A 70 -0.33 6.98 11.65
N ASP A 71 -0.15 7.82 10.64
CA ASP A 71 -1.24 8.36 9.84
C ASP A 71 -1.66 7.31 8.78
N GLU A 72 -2.90 6.90 8.85
CA GLU A 72 -3.50 5.78 8.11
C GLU A 72 -2.93 4.39 8.49
N VAL A 73 -3.67 3.35 8.18
CA VAL A 73 -3.22 1.97 8.40
C VAL A 73 -2.18 1.59 7.36
N PRO A 74 -0.96 1.19 7.77
CA PRO A 74 0.05 0.74 6.83
C PRO A 74 -0.42 -0.51 6.06
N SER A 75 -0.15 -0.53 4.75
CA SER A 75 -0.41 -1.73 3.95
C SER A 75 0.58 -2.83 4.31
N VAL A 76 0.08 -3.93 4.87
CA VAL A 76 0.87 -5.12 5.23
C VAL A 76 1.03 -6.11 4.09
N SER A 77 0.39 -5.87 2.95
CA SER A 77 0.56 -6.68 1.75
C SER A 77 0.60 -5.84 0.49
N ASP A 78 1.35 -6.31 -0.47
CA ASP A 78 1.42 -5.77 -1.82
C ASP A 78 1.21 -6.92 -2.80
N CYS A 79 0.34 -6.73 -3.78
CA CYS A 79 -0.01 -7.77 -4.73
C CYS A 79 0.26 -7.30 -6.16
N LYS A 80 1.12 -8.02 -6.87
CA LYS A 80 1.42 -7.80 -8.27
C LYS A 80 0.96 -9.00 -9.09
N GLY A 81 0.13 -8.78 -10.09
CA GLY A 81 -0.40 -9.84 -10.94
C GLY A 81 0.18 -9.81 -12.36
N TYR A 82 0.50 -10.98 -12.89
CA TYR A 82 0.96 -11.18 -14.26
C TYR A 82 0.06 -12.18 -14.98
N GLN A 83 -0.22 -11.92 -16.23
CA GLN A 83 -0.95 -12.86 -17.10
C GLN A 83 0.01 -13.51 -18.08
N PHE A 84 0.05 -14.83 -18.08
CA PHE A 84 0.80 -15.65 -19.03
C PHE A 84 -0.18 -16.42 -19.91
N ASP A 85 0.08 -16.51 -21.21
CA ASP A 85 -0.51 -17.57 -22.00
C ASP A 85 0.08 -18.94 -21.64
N SER A 86 -0.59 -20.01 -22.04
CA SER A 86 -0.18 -21.35 -21.65
C SER A 86 1.22 -21.76 -22.09
N ILE A 87 1.61 -21.31 -23.31
CA ILE A 87 2.92 -21.64 -23.89
C ILE A 87 4.00 -20.88 -23.13
N SER A 88 3.82 -19.58 -22.93
CA SER A 88 4.75 -18.73 -22.19
C SER A 88 4.89 -19.19 -20.73
N TYR A 89 3.78 -19.60 -20.07
CA TYR A 89 3.83 -20.16 -18.72
C TYR A 89 4.65 -21.45 -18.64
N LEU A 90 4.35 -22.43 -19.51
CA LEU A 90 5.03 -23.72 -19.51
C LEU A 90 6.52 -23.56 -19.87
N GLY A 91 6.83 -22.72 -20.85
CA GLY A 91 8.20 -22.47 -21.29
C GLY A 91 9.06 -21.68 -20.30
N SER A 92 8.45 -20.87 -19.43
CA SER A 92 9.15 -19.98 -18.50
C SER A 92 9.05 -20.40 -17.03
N LEU A 93 7.85 -20.59 -16.51
CA LEU A 93 7.61 -20.87 -15.08
C LEU A 93 7.30 -22.32 -14.79
N GLY A 94 6.55 -23.00 -15.65
CA GLY A 94 6.09 -24.37 -15.41
C GLY A 94 7.23 -25.40 -15.24
N ASN A 95 8.39 -25.13 -15.82
CA ASN A 95 9.56 -25.96 -15.65
C ASN A 95 10.20 -25.83 -14.26
N TYR A 96 10.08 -24.65 -13.63
CA TYR A 96 10.75 -24.32 -12.38
C TYR A 96 9.86 -24.46 -11.16
N LEU A 97 8.51 -24.36 -11.34
CA LEU A 97 7.55 -24.32 -10.26
C LEU A 97 6.76 -25.62 -10.13
N THR A 98 6.38 -25.92 -8.88
CA THR A 98 5.25 -26.79 -8.55
C THR A 98 4.13 -25.94 -7.98
N VAL A 99 2.87 -26.31 -8.21
CA VAL A 99 1.70 -25.62 -7.66
C VAL A 99 0.87 -26.63 -6.88
N ASN A 100 0.57 -26.31 -5.63
CA ASN A 100 -0.24 -27.16 -4.77
C ASN A 100 -1.75 -26.98 -4.98
N ALA A 101 -2.59 -27.74 -4.28
CA ALA A 101 -4.04 -27.65 -4.34
C ALA A 101 -4.59 -26.28 -3.88
N GLU A 102 -3.87 -25.58 -3.02
CA GLU A 102 -4.19 -24.22 -2.55
C GLU A 102 -3.74 -23.12 -3.52
N LYS A 103 -3.29 -23.50 -4.73
CA LYS A 103 -2.76 -22.60 -5.77
C LYS A 103 -1.43 -21.91 -5.40
N LYS A 104 -0.81 -22.28 -4.29
CA LYS A 104 0.52 -21.76 -3.92
C LYS A 104 1.60 -22.46 -4.73
N ALA A 105 2.49 -21.64 -5.29
CA ALA A 105 3.66 -22.11 -6.01
C ALA A 105 4.86 -22.30 -5.08
N ALA A 106 5.69 -23.28 -5.42
CA ALA A 106 7.00 -23.50 -4.82
C ALA A 106 8.03 -23.78 -5.91
N LEU A 107 9.30 -23.36 -5.71
CA LEU A 107 10.39 -23.76 -6.58
C LEU A 107 10.68 -25.25 -6.41
N LYS A 108 10.90 -25.95 -7.51
CA LYS A 108 11.44 -27.30 -7.48
C LYS A 108 12.84 -27.25 -6.90
N LEU A 109 13.14 -28.13 -5.94
CA LEU A 109 14.42 -28.11 -5.22
C LEU A 109 15.64 -28.19 -6.16
N GLU A 110 15.53 -29.02 -7.20
CA GLU A 110 16.58 -29.18 -8.21
C GLU A 110 16.85 -27.91 -9.04
N ASN A 111 15.94 -26.97 -9.04
CA ASN A 111 16.04 -25.75 -9.85
C ASN A 111 16.48 -24.51 -9.05
N ILE A 112 16.60 -24.58 -7.74
CA ILE A 112 16.92 -23.40 -6.89
C ILE A 112 18.24 -22.74 -7.33
N ALA A 113 19.32 -23.52 -7.40
CA ALA A 113 20.63 -23.00 -7.79
C ALA A 113 20.64 -22.45 -9.23
N LEU A 114 19.90 -23.07 -10.14
CA LEU A 114 19.76 -22.60 -11.52
C LEU A 114 19.05 -21.23 -11.55
N VAL A 115 17.93 -21.10 -10.84
CA VAL A 115 17.16 -19.85 -10.77
C VAL A 115 17.98 -18.73 -10.13
N GLU A 116 18.74 -19.01 -9.05
CA GLU A 116 19.65 -18.03 -8.45
C GLU A 116 20.70 -17.52 -9.44
N ASN A 117 21.29 -18.41 -10.22
CA ASN A 117 22.27 -18.06 -11.24
C ASN A 117 21.65 -17.24 -12.37
N MET A 118 20.46 -17.59 -12.81
CA MET A 118 19.72 -16.83 -13.85
C MET A 118 19.40 -15.40 -13.38
N ILE A 119 19.02 -15.23 -12.11
CA ILE A 119 18.75 -13.91 -11.53
C ILE A 119 20.04 -13.08 -11.41
N LYS A 120 21.17 -13.68 -11.04
CA LYS A 120 22.47 -12.99 -10.95
C LYS A 120 23.03 -12.58 -12.31
N ALA A 121 22.81 -13.39 -13.34
CA ALA A 121 23.35 -13.17 -14.68
C ALA A 121 22.68 -12.04 -15.49
N LYS A 122 21.61 -11.45 -15.00
CA LYS A 122 20.80 -10.32 -15.54
C LYS A 122 20.56 -10.23 -17.04
N GLU A 123 21.48 -10.68 -17.90
CA GLU A 123 21.51 -10.37 -19.33
C GLU A 123 21.29 -11.56 -20.29
N SER A 124 21.25 -12.78 -19.78
CA SER A 124 21.24 -13.97 -20.67
C SER A 124 20.02 -14.87 -20.51
N SER A 125 18.99 -14.45 -19.77
CA SER A 125 17.82 -15.28 -19.64
C SER A 125 16.87 -15.06 -20.82
N ALA A 126 16.54 -16.13 -21.52
CA ALA A 126 15.43 -16.15 -22.49
C ALA A 126 14.05 -15.93 -21.84
N LEU A 127 14.02 -15.56 -20.55
CA LEU A 127 12.82 -15.32 -19.77
C LEU A 127 12.38 -13.87 -19.88
N SER A 128 11.06 -13.65 -19.91
CA SER A 128 10.50 -12.33 -19.82
C SER A 128 10.75 -11.70 -18.43
N ASP A 129 10.78 -10.37 -18.35
CA ASP A 129 10.90 -9.64 -17.07
C ASP A 129 9.85 -10.08 -16.06
N SER A 130 8.61 -10.36 -16.52
CA SER A 130 7.53 -10.85 -15.67
C SER A 130 7.84 -12.22 -15.06
N ALA A 131 8.42 -13.13 -15.84
CA ALA A 131 8.83 -14.45 -15.35
C ALA A 131 10.00 -14.34 -14.36
N LEU A 132 10.97 -13.49 -14.65
CA LEU A 132 12.10 -13.20 -13.73
C LEU A 132 11.62 -12.58 -12.42
N ASP A 133 10.65 -11.66 -12.44
CA ASP A 133 10.07 -11.08 -11.23
C ASP A 133 9.38 -12.16 -10.37
N VAL A 134 8.65 -13.09 -11.00
CA VAL A 134 8.03 -14.22 -10.29
C VAL A 134 9.11 -15.11 -9.64
N LEU A 135 10.13 -15.49 -10.37
CA LEU A 135 11.21 -16.34 -9.84
C LEU A 135 12.00 -15.64 -8.73
N LYS A 136 12.24 -14.33 -8.83
CA LYS A 136 12.85 -13.53 -7.74
C LYS A 136 11.98 -13.53 -6.49
N ALA A 137 10.67 -13.38 -6.65
CA ALA A 137 9.73 -13.41 -5.54
C ALA A 137 9.75 -14.77 -4.81
N MET A 138 9.92 -15.88 -5.55
CA MET A 138 10.02 -17.22 -4.98
C MET A 138 11.25 -17.43 -4.09
N LEU A 139 12.33 -16.68 -4.32
CA LEU A 139 13.53 -16.68 -3.49
C LEU A 139 13.50 -15.65 -2.36
N THR A 140 12.46 -14.82 -2.32
CA THR A 140 12.33 -13.74 -1.32
C THR A 140 11.51 -14.22 -0.13
N HIS A 141 12.06 -14.11 1.07
CA HIS A 141 11.55 -14.73 2.29
C HIS A 141 10.12 -14.29 2.69
N ASN A 142 9.72 -13.08 2.35
CA ASN A 142 8.42 -12.50 2.70
C ASN A 142 7.47 -12.39 1.50
N CYS A 143 7.65 -13.23 0.50
CA CYS A 143 6.79 -13.31 -0.66
C CYS A 143 6.13 -14.68 -0.76
N SER A 144 4.90 -14.71 -1.22
CA SER A 144 4.26 -15.92 -1.73
C SER A 144 3.85 -15.72 -3.18
N VAL A 145 3.85 -16.78 -3.94
CA VAL A 145 3.39 -16.78 -5.33
C VAL A 145 2.20 -17.71 -5.46
N GLU A 146 1.13 -17.17 -6.03
CA GLU A 146 -0.10 -17.91 -6.32
C GLU A 146 -0.28 -18.05 -7.82
N VAL A 147 -0.68 -19.24 -8.26
CA VAL A 147 -0.94 -19.53 -9.68
C VAL A 147 -2.39 -19.99 -9.83
N GLU A 148 -3.20 -19.19 -10.48
CA GLU A 148 -4.59 -19.55 -10.75
C GLU A 148 -4.71 -20.56 -11.88
N ALA A 149 -5.84 -21.27 -11.88
CA ALA A 149 -6.19 -22.14 -12.98
C ALA A 149 -6.29 -21.34 -14.29
N GLN A 150 -6.06 -22.03 -15.40
CA GLN A 150 -6.17 -21.42 -16.72
C GLN A 150 -7.60 -20.93 -16.97
N THR A 151 -7.73 -19.71 -17.46
CA THR A 151 -9.02 -19.13 -17.88
C THR A 151 -9.51 -19.78 -19.18
N SER A 152 -10.79 -19.59 -19.50
CA SER A 152 -11.38 -20.01 -20.80
C SER A 152 -10.67 -19.39 -22.02
N LYS A 153 -9.96 -18.28 -21.85
CA LYS A 153 -9.16 -17.62 -22.89
C LYS A 153 -7.72 -18.14 -22.97
N GLY A 154 -7.40 -19.24 -22.33
CA GLY A 154 -6.06 -19.82 -22.34
C GLY A 154 -5.01 -19.06 -21.54
N LYS A 155 -5.39 -18.09 -20.72
CA LYS A 155 -4.49 -17.30 -19.90
C LYS A 155 -4.46 -17.82 -18.46
N ARG A 156 -3.29 -17.74 -17.84
CA ARG A 156 -3.05 -18.09 -16.45
C ARG A 156 -2.59 -16.85 -15.68
N LEU A 157 -3.23 -16.56 -14.55
CA LEU A 157 -2.86 -15.45 -13.68
C LEU A 157 -1.88 -15.95 -12.62
N VAL A 158 -0.75 -15.29 -12.52
CA VAL A 158 0.26 -15.50 -11.47
C VAL A 158 0.32 -14.25 -10.61
N ARG A 159 0.08 -14.40 -9.31
CA ARG A 159 0.15 -13.30 -8.34
C ARG A 159 1.34 -13.46 -7.45
N ILE A 160 2.08 -12.38 -7.27
CA ILE A 160 3.10 -12.24 -6.23
C ILE A 160 2.45 -11.47 -5.09
N VAL A 161 2.37 -12.07 -3.92
CA VAL A 161 1.91 -11.41 -2.69
C VAL A 161 3.13 -11.21 -1.81
N LYS A 162 3.50 -9.95 -1.60
CA LYS A 162 4.61 -9.57 -0.74
C LYS A 162 4.06 -9.09 0.60
N TYR A 163 4.52 -9.71 1.69
CA TYR A 163 4.14 -9.32 3.03
C TYR A 163 5.09 -8.25 3.59
N ARG A 164 4.52 -7.30 4.31
CA ARG A 164 5.22 -6.21 5.00
C ARG A 164 4.88 -6.29 6.47
N ASP A 165 5.86 -6.63 7.28
CA ASP A 165 5.67 -6.73 8.73
C ASP A 165 6.08 -5.43 9.40
N PHE A 166 5.14 -4.81 10.13
CA PHE A 166 5.34 -3.61 10.94
C PHE A 166 5.39 -3.92 12.43
N LEU A 167 4.99 -5.13 12.85
CA LEU A 167 4.90 -5.48 14.26
C LEU A 167 6.24 -5.39 14.98
N PRO A 168 7.40 -5.76 14.40
CA PRO A 168 8.68 -5.56 15.06
C PRO A 168 8.97 -4.10 15.40
N ALA A 169 8.65 -3.17 14.49
CA ALA A 169 8.79 -1.74 14.76
C ALA A 169 7.83 -1.27 15.85
N PHE A 170 6.57 -1.71 15.80
CA PHE A 170 5.56 -1.34 16.80
C PHE A 170 5.87 -1.91 18.18
N SER A 171 6.36 -3.15 18.27
CA SER A 171 6.70 -3.80 19.54
C SER A 171 7.85 -3.13 20.30
N ASN A 172 8.72 -2.43 19.60
CA ASN A 172 9.88 -1.76 20.19
C ASN A 172 9.62 -0.29 20.54
N ALA A 173 8.54 0.30 20.04
CA ALA A 173 8.16 1.66 20.40
C ALA A 173 7.55 1.73 21.80
N ASN A 174 7.66 2.88 22.44
CA ASN A 174 7.09 3.14 23.75
C ASN A 174 5.54 3.13 23.71
N SER A 175 4.96 3.70 22.65
CA SER A 175 3.54 3.63 22.34
C SER A 175 3.31 3.72 20.83
N VAL A 176 2.18 3.19 20.36
CA VAL A 176 1.78 3.26 18.95
C VAL A 176 0.34 3.74 18.83
N HIS A 177 0.14 4.85 18.17
CA HIS A 177 -1.16 5.43 17.87
C HIS A 177 -1.42 5.38 16.37
N ILE A 178 -2.43 4.64 15.94
CA ILE A 178 -2.82 4.55 14.53
C ILE A 178 -4.06 5.42 14.31
N LEU A 179 -3.90 6.49 13.54
CA LEU A 179 -4.95 7.47 13.26
C LEU A 179 -5.78 7.01 12.05
N ALA A 180 -6.65 6.06 12.25
CA ALA A 180 -7.53 5.51 11.22
C ALA A 180 -8.81 4.94 11.82
N ASN A 181 -9.85 4.84 11.00
CA ASN A 181 -11.09 4.18 11.37
C ASN A 181 -10.95 2.65 11.22
N ASN A 182 -11.60 1.92 12.14
CA ASN A 182 -11.74 0.46 12.05
C ASN A 182 -10.42 -0.30 11.85
N VAL A 183 -9.36 0.11 12.54
CA VAL A 183 -8.03 -0.51 12.43
C VAL A 183 -8.10 -2.02 12.65
N GLN A 184 -8.96 -2.47 13.57
CA GLN A 184 -9.13 -3.89 13.93
C GLN A 184 -9.62 -4.76 12.75
N ASP A 185 -10.42 -4.18 11.83
CA ASP A 185 -10.96 -4.87 10.66
C ASP A 185 -9.99 -4.88 9.46
N THR A 186 -8.83 -4.27 9.61
CA THR A 186 -7.80 -4.25 8.57
C THR A 186 -6.90 -5.49 8.65
N LEU A 187 -6.17 -5.78 7.58
CA LEU A 187 -5.18 -6.87 7.59
C LEU A 187 -4.11 -6.67 8.68
N LEU A 188 -3.69 -5.44 8.94
CA LEU A 188 -2.77 -5.13 10.05
C LEU A 188 -3.41 -5.46 11.38
N GLY A 189 -4.65 -5.01 11.61
CA GLY A 189 -5.38 -5.24 12.85
C GLY A 189 -5.62 -6.73 13.13
N ILE A 190 -6.07 -7.47 12.11
CA ILE A 190 -6.27 -8.93 12.19
C ILE A 190 -4.94 -9.63 12.52
N HIS A 191 -3.85 -9.26 11.84
CA HIS A 191 -2.53 -9.85 12.09
C HIS A 191 -2.03 -9.52 13.50
N ALA A 192 -2.14 -8.28 13.94
CA ALA A 192 -1.76 -7.85 15.28
C ALA A 192 -2.58 -8.58 16.37
N THR A 193 -3.89 -8.69 16.19
CA THR A 193 -4.78 -9.44 17.13
C THR A 193 -4.37 -10.92 17.21
N TYR A 194 -4.05 -11.54 16.07
CA TYR A 194 -3.55 -12.92 16.05
C TYR A 194 -2.24 -13.08 16.82
N GLN A 195 -1.40 -12.06 16.87
CA GLN A 195 -0.17 -12.00 17.67
C GLN A 195 -0.41 -11.59 19.13
N GLY A 196 -1.67 -11.48 19.57
CA GLY A 196 -2.03 -11.18 20.94
C GLY A 196 -2.09 -9.69 21.29
N TRP A 197 -2.05 -8.80 20.29
CA TRP A 197 -2.18 -7.36 20.52
C TRP A 197 -3.63 -6.98 20.85
N GLN A 198 -3.78 -5.95 21.68
CA GLN A 198 -5.06 -5.34 22.00
C GLN A 198 -5.09 -3.91 21.49
N PHE A 199 -6.26 -3.48 21.02
CA PHE A 199 -6.49 -2.13 20.54
C PHE A 199 -7.35 -1.37 21.53
N GLU A 200 -6.93 -0.18 21.88
CA GLU A 200 -7.66 0.75 22.73
C GLU A 200 -7.89 2.07 21.97
N PRO A 201 -8.95 2.84 22.29
CA PRO A 201 -9.11 4.18 21.75
C PRO A 201 -7.86 5.03 22.01
N SER A 202 -7.32 5.66 20.98
CA SER A 202 -6.17 6.55 21.13
C SER A 202 -6.58 7.83 21.87
N ILE A 203 -5.66 8.38 22.68
CA ILE A 203 -5.82 9.70 23.30
C ILE A 203 -5.97 10.81 22.24
N PHE A 204 -5.58 10.55 21.01
CA PHE A 204 -5.76 11.46 19.86
C PHE A 204 -7.11 11.25 19.16
N THR A 205 -7.94 10.29 19.60
CA THR A 205 -9.25 10.07 18.99
C THR A 205 -10.17 11.26 19.34
N PRO A 206 -10.63 12.05 18.37
CA PRO A 206 -11.55 13.13 18.67
C PRO A 206 -12.88 12.56 19.14
N GLU A 207 -13.52 13.23 20.09
CA GLU A 207 -14.92 12.96 20.39
C GLU A 207 -15.75 13.27 19.16
N PHE A 208 -16.52 12.29 18.72
CA PHE A 208 -17.39 12.43 17.57
C PHE A 208 -18.84 12.37 18.00
N ASP A 209 -19.45 13.54 18.08
CA ASP A 209 -20.87 13.71 18.46
C ASP A 209 -21.86 13.31 17.35
N GLY A 210 -21.38 12.68 16.30
CA GLY A 210 -22.16 12.40 15.09
C GLY A 210 -22.24 13.60 14.15
N TYR A 211 -22.79 13.37 12.97
CA TYR A 211 -22.95 14.45 11.97
C TYR A 211 -24.14 15.37 12.32
N GLY A 212 -24.98 14.96 13.27
CA GLY A 212 -26.21 15.68 13.64
C GLY A 212 -27.10 15.90 12.42
N LYS A 213 -27.65 17.12 12.31
CA LYS A 213 -28.43 17.54 11.13
C LYS A 213 -27.58 18.12 9.99
N ARG A 214 -26.24 18.09 10.12
CA ARG A 214 -25.33 18.74 9.14
C ARG A 214 -25.06 17.90 7.90
N VAL A 215 -25.31 16.59 7.95
CA VAL A 215 -25.10 15.70 6.83
C VAL A 215 -26.41 15.02 6.48
N GLU A 216 -26.92 15.31 5.31
CA GLU A 216 -28.03 14.61 4.69
C GLU A 216 -27.51 13.86 3.47
N LEU A 217 -27.72 12.53 3.45
CA LEU A 217 -27.27 11.69 2.34
C LEU A 217 -28.35 11.66 1.27
N HIS A 218 -28.10 12.31 0.15
CA HIS A 218 -28.97 12.29 -1.02
C HIS A 218 -28.41 11.31 -2.07
N PRO A 219 -28.80 10.04 -2.08
CA PRO A 219 -28.38 9.11 -3.11
C PRO A 219 -29.02 9.50 -4.44
N PHE A 220 -28.24 10.02 -5.36
CA PHE A 220 -28.73 10.42 -6.70
C PHE A 220 -28.52 9.34 -7.76
N LEU A 221 -27.88 8.21 -7.38
CA LEU A 221 -27.69 7.05 -8.23
C LEU A 221 -28.42 5.86 -7.66
N THR A 222 -29.30 5.29 -8.45
CA THR A 222 -30.05 4.06 -8.12
C THR A 222 -29.36 2.78 -8.67
N THR A 223 -28.32 2.95 -9.47
CA THR A 223 -27.60 1.85 -10.12
C THR A 223 -26.14 1.83 -9.68
N LYS A 224 -25.51 0.65 -9.77
CA LYS A 224 -24.08 0.50 -9.50
C LYS A 224 -23.29 1.37 -10.48
N TYR A 225 -22.40 2.16 -9.94
CA TYR A 225 -21.54 3.05 -10.70
C TYR A 225 -20.09 2.57 -10.64
N SER A 226 -19.39 2.59 -11.75
CA SER A 226 -18.01 2.12 -11.84
C SER A 226 -17.05 3.25 -12.22
N LYS A 227 -15.76 3.08 -11.91
CA LYS A 227 -14.70 4.00 -12.35
C LYS A 227 -14.69 4.16 -13.88
N ALA A 228 -14.95 3.08 -14.62
CA ALA A 228 -15.04 3.13 -16.08
C ALA A 228 -16.18 4.05 -16.56
N GLN A 229 -17.32 4.03 -15.87
CA GLN A 229 -18.44 4.96 -16.19
C GLN A 229 -18.08 6.42 -15.85
N SER A 230 -17.35 6.67 -14.75
CA SER A 230 -16.92 8.04 -14.41
C SER A 230 -15.95 8.64 -15.44
N MET A 231 -15.17 7.78 -16.11
CA MET A 231 -14.21 8.17 -17.14
C MET A 231 -14.81 8.18 -18.55
N MET A 232 -16.12 7.90 -18.69
CA MET A 232 -16.74 7.83 -20.01
C MET A 232 -16.99 9.23 -20.56
N GLN A 233 -16.57 9.45 -21.79
CA GLN A 233 -16.89 10.67 -22.56
C GLN A 233 -18.35 10.63 -23.06
N ARG A 234 -18.90 11.80 -23.46
CA ARG A 234 -20.26 11.91 -24.03
C ARG A 234 -20.51 11.05 -25.26
N ASN A 235 -19.45 10.72 -26.01
CA ASN A 235 -19.49 9.85 -27.18
C ASN A 235 -19.43 8.35 -26.85
N GLY A 236 -19.45 7.96 -25.57
CA GLY A 236 -19.36 6.59 -25.10
C GLY A 236 -17.95 5.98 -25.13
N LYS A 237 -16.91 6.76 -25.52
CA LYS A 237 -15.52 6.31 -25.45
C LYS A 237 -14.95 6.48 -24.05
N SER A 238 -13.99 5.65 -23.68
CA SER A 238 -13.22 5.82 -22.44
C SER A 238 -12.29 7.03 -22.61
N ALA A 239 -12.20 7.86 -21.58
CA ALA A 239 -11.24 8.95 -21.51
C ALA A 239 -9.90 8.44 -20.98
N ASP A 240 -8.80 9.00 -21.48
CA ASP A 240 -7.45 8.65 -21.04
C ASP A 240 -7.12 9.33 -19.70
N THR A 241 -7.70 10.50 -19.44
CA THR A 241 -7.53 11.29 -18.23
C THR A 241 -8.87 11.63 -17.57
N TRP A 242 -8.84 11.99 -16.29
CA TRP A 242 -10.03 12.44 -15.54
C TRP A 242 -10.63 13.73 -16.12
N ASP A 243 -9.81 14.61 -16.66
CA ASP A 243 -10.24 15.88 -17.25
C ASP A 243 -11.07 15.69 -18.53
N GLU A 244 -10.86 14.57 -19.21
CA GLU A 244 -11.62 14.19 -20.40
C GLU A 244 -12.92 13.43 -20.06
N GLY A 245 -13.02 12.90 -18.85
CA GLY A 245 -14.17 12.16 -18.35
C GLY A 245 -15.31 13.11 -17.96
N VAL A 246 -16.22 13.39 -18.89
CA VAL A 246 -17.29 14.40 -18.66
C VAL A 246 -18.47 13.90 -17.86
N GLN A 247 -18.71 12.60 -17.74
CA GLN A 247 -19.91 12.08 -17.10
C GLN A 247 -19.95 12.41 -15.59
N LEU A 248 -18.82 12.23 -14.89
CA LEU A 248 -18.71 12.62 -13.49
C LEU A 248 -18.82 14.15 -13.32
N ALA A 249 -18.16 14.91 -14.19
CA ALA A 249 -18.22 16.37 -14.18
C ALA A 249 -19.64 16.89 -14.44
N ASP A 250 -20.36 16.29 -15.36
CA ASP A 250 -21.75 16.62 -15.65
C ASP A 250 -22.66 16.31 -14.44
N TRP A 251 -22.42 15.20 -13.75
CA TRP A 251 -23.15 14.88 -12.52
C TRP A 251 -22.86 15.82 -11.38
N LEU A 252 -21.60 16.18 -11.16
CA LEU A 252 -21.22 17.15 -10.16
C LEU A 252 -21.87 18.52 -10.42
N ARG A 253 -21.94 18.95 -11.69
CA ARG A 253 -22.68 20.18 -12.08
C ARG A 253 -24.17 20.08 -11.77
N CYS A 254 -24.79 18.91 -12.06
CA CYS A 254 -26.20 18.69 -11.72
C CYS A 254 -26.43 18.77 -10.21
N VAL A 255 -25.57 18.15 -9.41
CA VAL A 255 -25.65 18.21 -7.94
C VAL A 255 -25.47 19.63 -7.45
N THR A 256 -24.48 20.37 -7.96
CA THR A 256 -24.27 21.78 -7.61
C THR A 256 -25.47 22.65 -7.96
N ALA A 257 -26.10 22.42 -9.11
CA ALA A 257 -27.30 23.12 -9.51
C ALA A 257 -28.52 22.75 -8.65
N MET A 258 -28.62 21.50 -8.15
CA MET A 258 -29.72 21.08 -7.26
C MET A 258 -29.59 21.64 -5.85
N VAL A 259 -28.36 21.74 -5.36
CA VAL A 259 -28.09 22.30 -4.00
C VAL A 259 -28.29 23.80 -3.97
N GLY A 260 -28.36 24.44 -5.13
CA GLY A 260 -28.60 25.89 -5.27
C GLY A 260 -27.41 26.72 -4.78
N ASP A 261 -27.56 28.04 -4.92
CA ASP A 261 -26.61 29.04 -4.40
C ASP A 261 -26.66 29.16 -2.86
N GLU A 262 -27.17 28.18 -2.14
CA GLU A 262 -27.10 28.17 -0.69
C GLU A 262 -25.61 28.05 -0.30
N LYS A 263 -25.07 29.19 0.03
CA LYS A 263 -23.74 29.49 0.52
C LYS A 263 -23.24 28.39 1.46
N GLY A 264 -22.33 27.56 1.00
CA GLY A 264 -21.69 26.63 1.89
C GLY A 264 -21.17 25.33 1.28
N LEU A 265 -20.67 25.36 0.05
CA LEU A 265 -19.68 24.37 -0.43
C LEU A 265 -18.36 25.08 -0.67
#